data_4bc882b1e08a4cd225b22f3a19db49c4
#
_entry.id   4bc882b1e08a4cd225b22f3a19db49c4
#
_cell.length_a   1.000
_cell.length_b   1.000
_cell.length_c   1.000
_cell.angle_alpha   90.00
_cell.angle_beta   90.00
_cell.angle_gamma   90.00
#
_symmetry.space_group_name_H-M   'P 1'
#
loop_
_entity.id
_entity.type
_entity.pdbx_description
1 polymer ?
#
loop_
_entity_poly.entity_id
_entity_poly.type
_entity_poly.pdbx_seq_one_letter_code
_entity_poly.pdbx_strand_id
1 'polypeptide(L)'
;DRGGNDFKVQLPGSKKVSNLHSVWDTALVQQQLNGANEKTWAAADLQRYQRNVAGWQSGGVMDWVHESNQYARADVYGPLSGFACGASPATPVYLDNTYLRAGGLLVEQQLAKAGARIAAVINQALN
;
A
#
# COMPACT_ATOMS: atom_id res chain seq x y z
N ASP A 1 14.89 7.04 -6.17
CA ASP A 1 14.14 7.29 -4.92
C ASP A 1 14.11 6.06 -3.98
N ARG A 2 14.69 4.96 -4.41
CA ARG A 2 14.81 3.70 -3.65
C ARG A 2 13.47 3.28 -3.00
N GLY A 3 12.40 3.24 -3.80
CA GLY A 3 11.07 2.86 -3.30
C GLY A 3 10.47 3.87 -2.32
N GLY A 4 10.73 5.15 -2.51
CA GLY A 4 10.22 6.24 -1.67
C GLY A 4 11.06 6.58 -0.44
N ASN A 5 12.17 5.85 -0.18
CA ASN A 5 13.03 6.15 0.98
C ASN A 5 13.70 7.53 0.89
N ASP A 6 14.03 7.96 -0.32
CA ASP A 6 14.65 9.27 -0.55
C ASP A 6 13.63 10.40 -0.76
N PHE A 7 12.34 10.05 -0.93
CA PHE A 7 11.27 11.01 -1.17
C PHE A 7 10.72 11.55 0.16
N LYS A 8 11.09 12.78 0.50
CA LYS A 8 10.71 13.41 1.77
C LYS A 8 9.27 13.91 1.72
N VAL A 9 8.53 13.62 2.78
CA VAL A 9 7.12 13.99 2.93
C VAL A 9 6.83 14.56 4.31
N GLN A 10 5.74 15.32 4.41
CA GLN A 10 5.22 15.85 5.67
C GLN A 10 3.74 15.49 5.82
N LEU A 11 3.37 14.99 6.99
CA LEU A 11 2.00 14.58 7.31
C LEU A 11 1.21 15.73 7.94
N PRO A 12 -0.13 15.74 7.82
CA PRO A 12 -1.00 16.72 8.46
C PRO A 12 -0.75 16.77 9.98
N GLY A 13 -0.69 17.98 10.51
CA GLY A 13 -0.49 18.20 11.95
C GLY A 13 0.88 17.86 12.49
N SER A 14 1.79 17.34 11.67
CA SER A 14 3.17 17.01 12.08
C SER A 14 4.17 18.03 11.55
N LYS A 15 5.10 18.47 12.42
CA LYS A 15 6.29 19.21 11.99
C LYS A 15 7.45 18.29 11.59
N LYS A 16 7.33 16.99 11.85
CA LYS A 16 8.37 16.01 11.54
C LYS A 16 8.31 15.63 10.06
N VAL A 17 9.46 15.68 9.40
CA VAL A 17 9.65 15.15 8.06
C VAL A 17 9.81 13.64 8.13
N SER A 18 9.10 12.93 7.28
CA SER A 18 9.20 11.48 7.07
C SER A 18 9.68 11.19 5.65
N ASN A 19 9.64 9.94 5.23
CA ASN A 19 9.80 9.53 3.84
C ASN A 19 8.55 8.76 3.38
N LEU A 20 8.34 8.75 2.07
CA LEU A 20 7.15 8.13 1.47
C LEU A 20 7.06 6.64 1.79
N HIS A 21 8.19 5.92 1.77
CA HIS A 21 8.25 4.50 2.14
C HIS A 21 7.67 4.23 3.53
N SER A 22 8.15 4.95 4.55
CA SER A 22 7.65 4.80 5.93
C SER A 22 6.17 5.14 6.08
N VAL A 23 5.66 6.07 5.26
CA VAL A 23 4.23 6.39 5.27
C VAL A 23 3.42 5.19 4.79
N TRP A 24 3.83 4.55 3.70
CA TRP A 24 3.10 3.42 3.12
C TRP A 24 3.27 2.13 3.94
N ASP A 25 4.47 1.82 4.40
CA ASP A 25 4.75 0.57 5.12
C ASP A 25 4.31 0.61 6.60
N THR A 26 4.21 1.79 7.19
CA THR A 26 3.96 1.92 8.62
C THR A 26 2.75 2.79 8.92
N ALA A 27 2.76 4.07 8.52
CA ALA A 27 1.74 5.00 8.98
C ALA A 27 0.34 4.63 8.47
N LEU A 28 0.20 4.27 7.19
CA LEU A 28 -1.08 3.87 6.61
C LEU A 28 -1.55 2.52 7.17
N VAL A 29 -0.65 1.55 7.37
CA VAL A 29 -0.99 0.27 8.00
C VAL A 29 -1.49 0.48 9.43
N GLN A 30 -0.78 1.25 10.24
CA GLN A 30 -1.20 1.59 11.60
C GLN A 30 -2.56 2.30 11.63
N GLN A 31 -2.79 3.20 10.69
CA GLN A 31 -4.08 3.88 10.53
C GLN A 31 -5.22 2.90 10.25
N GLN A 32 -5.00 1.88 9.39
CA GLN A 32 -6.01 0.87 9.08
C GLN A 32 -6.25 -0.09 10.25
N LEU A 33 -5.20 -0.46 10.98
CA LEU A 33 -5.33 -1.26 12.20
C LEU A 33 -6.15 -0.53 13.26
N ASN A 34 -6.04 0.78 13.36
CA ASN A 34 -6.78 1.62 14.31
C ASN A 34 -6.77 1.07 15.75
N GLY A 35 -5.63 0.55 16.19
CA GLY A 35 -5.46 -0.08 17.49
C GLY A 35 -6.00 -1.51 17.61
N ALA A 36 -6.57 -2.07 16.55
CA ALA A 36 -7.00 -3.46 16.55
C ALA A 36 -5.80 -4.41 16.55
N ASN A 37 -6.03 -5.60 17.08
CA ASN A 37 -5.09 -6.70 16.94
C ASN A 37 -5.04 -7.16 15.47
N GLU A 38 -3.85 -7.41 14.94
CA GLU A 38 -3.59 -7.77 13.54
C GLU A 38 -4.40 -8.99 13.09
N LYS A 39 -4.51 -10.02 13.94
CA LYS A 39 -5.28 -11.23 13.64
C LYS A 39 -6.77 -10.92 13.50
N THR A 40 -7.31 -10.11 14.40
CA THR A 40 -8.72 -9.69 14.36
C THR A 40 -9.00 -8.83 13.13
N TRP A 41 -8.09 -7.91 12.82
CA TRP A 41 -8.18 -7.07 11.65
C TRP A 41 -8.14 -7.90 10.35
N ALA A 42 -7.18 -8.83 10.24
CA ALA A 42 -7.05 -9.71 9.07
C ALA A 42 -8.30 -10.60 8.85
N ALA A 43 -8.92 -11.09 9.94
CA ALA A 43 -10.15 -11.87 9.84
C ALA A 43 -11.34 -11.03 9.32
N ALA A 44 -11.47 -9.80 9.80
CA ALA A 44 -12.51 -8.87 9.33
C ALA A 44 -12.29 -8.49 7.86
N ASP A 45 -11.05 -8.28 7.47
CA ASP A 45 -10.65 -7.92 6.11
C ASP A 45 -10.91 -9.08 5.13
N LEU A 46 -10.57 -10.31 5.52
CA LEU A 46 -10.91 -11.51 4.76
C LEU A 46 -12.42 -11.64 4.55
N GLN A 47 -13.22 -11.39 5.57
CA GLN A 47 -14.69 -11.39 5.46
C GLN A 47 -15.20 -10.31 4.49
N ARG A 48 -14.63 -9.10 4.57
CA ARG A 48 -14.98 -7.98 3.68
C ARG A 48 -14.74 -8.31 2.21
N TYR A 49 -13.61 -8.94 1.91
CA TYR A 49 -13.16 -9.20 0.55
C TYR A 49 -13.37 -10.64 0.07
N GLN A 50 -14.09 -11.48 0.82
CA GLN A 50 -14.25 -12.91 0.50
C GLN A 50 -14.73 -13.18 -0.93
N ARG A 51 -15.57 -12.30 -1.50
CA ARG A 51 -16.07 -12.43 -2.88
C ARG A 51 -15.01 -12.12 -3.94
N ASN A 52 -13.93 -11.45 -3.57
CA ASN A 52 -12.86 -11.04 -4.46
C ASN A 52 -11.71 -12.07 -4.50
N VAL A 53 -11.60 -12.94 -3.50
CA VAL A 53 -10.46 -13.85 -3.30
C VAL A 53 -10.18 -14.68 -4.56
N ALA A 54 -11.18 -15.34 -5.14
CA ALA A 54 -10.99 -16.17 -6.34
C ALA A 54 -10.44 -15.37 -7.53
N GLY A 55 -10.95 -14.16 -7.76
CA GLY A 55 -10.43 -13.27 -8.80
C GLY A 55 -9.00 -12.80 -8.54
N TRP A 56 -8.67 -12.56 -7.28
CA TRP A 56 -7.32 -12.12 -6.90
C TRP A 56 -6.25 -13.21 -7.00
N GLN A 57 -6.67 -14.47 -6.90
CA GLN A 57 -5.79 -15.64 -7.06
C GLN A 57 -5.51 -15.98 -8.53
N SER A 58 -6.27 -15.39 -9.46
CA SER A 58 -6.06 -15.59 -10.89
C SER A 58 -4.79 -14.90 -11.40
N GLY A 59 -4.30 -15.34 -12.55
CA GLY A 59 -3.07 -14.84 -13.16
C GLY A 59 -1.81 -15.41 -12.52
N GLY A 60 -0.68 -14.93 -12.99
CA GLY A 60 0.65 -15.32 -12.49
C GLY A 60 1.37 -14.19 -11.77
N VAL A 61 2.55 -14.51 -11.26
CA VAL A 61 3.38 -13.54 -10.50
C VAL A 61 3.64 -12.26 -11.30
N MET A 62 3.87 -12.37 -12.61
CA MET A 62 4.12 -11.18 -13.44
C MET A 62 2.89 -10.29 -13.58
N ASP A 63 1.68 -10.87 -13.63
CA ASP A 63 0.44 -10.09 -13.66
C ASP A 63 0.26 -9.31 -12.35
N TRP A 64 0.59 -9.94 -11.22
CA TRP A 64 0.53 -9.31 -9.90
C TRP A 64 1.58 -8.19 -9.74
N VAL A 65 2.78 -8.38 -10.30
CA VAL A 65 3.81 -7.34 -10.33
C VAL A 65 3.36 -6.15 -11.19
N HIS A 66 2.80 -6.40 -12.36
CA HIS A 66 2.27 -5.33 -13.22
C HIS A 66 1.14 -4.56 -12.54
N GLU A 67 0.21 -5.26 -11.91
CA GLU A 67 -0.87 -4.63 -11.15
C GLU A 67 -0.32 -3.73 -10.04
N SER A 68 0.62 -4.24 -9.23
CA SER A 68 1.24 -3.45 -8.16
C SER A 68 1.98 -2.22 -8.69
N ASN A 69 2.65 -2.35 -9.83
CA ASN A 69 3.31 -1.21 -10.48
C ASN A 69 2.31 -0.16 -10.97
N GLN A 70 1.15 -0.58 -11.50
CA GLN A 70 0.08 0.35 -11.89
C GLN A 70 -0.41 1.17 -10.69
N TYR A 71 -0.68 0.52 -9.55
CA TYR A 71 -1.04 1.24 -8.32
C TYR A 71 0.07 2.17 -7.84
N ALA A 72 1.32 1.73 -7.87
CA ALA A 72 2.44 2.59 -7.49
C ALA A 72 2.47 3.86 -8.35
N ARG A 73 2.31 3.73 -9.66
CA ARG A 73 2.33 4.86 -10.59
C ARG A 73 1.11 5.77 -10.44
N ALA A 74 -0.09 5.19 -10.32
CA ALA A 74 -1.34 5.96 -10.33
C ALA A 74 -1.66 6.57 -8.96
N ASP A 75 -1.50 5.79 -7.89
CA ASP A 75 -2.05 6.14 -6.58
C ASP A 75 -0.97 6.54 -5.56
N VAL A 76 0.27 6.00 -5.68
CA VAL A 76 1.36 6.36 -4.77
C VAL A 76 2.08 7.61 -5.25
N TYR A 77 2.62 7.57 -6.45
CA TYR A 77 3.46 8.64 -7.01
C TYR A 77 2.68 9.65 -7.86
N GLY A 78 1.66 9.21 -8.57
CA GLY A 78 0.91 10.06 -9.51
C GLY A 78 0.32 11.34 -8.88
N PRO A 79 -0.23 11.28 -7.66
CA PRO A 79 -0.77 12.46 -7.00
C PRO A 79 0.29 13.42 -6.44
N LEU A 80 1.57 13.01 -6.39
CA LEU A 80 2.62 13.78 -5.74
C LEU A 80 3.19 14.86 -6.66
N SER A 81 3.08 16.11 -6.25
CA SER A 81 3.68 17.23 -6.96
C SER A 81 5.21 17.12 -6.95
N GLY A 82 5.83 17.41 -8.10
CA GLY A 82 7.29 17.41 -8.25
C GLY A 82 7.95 16.04 -8.25
N PHE A 83 7.17 14.95 -8.30
CA PHE A 83 7.75 13.63 -8.50
C PHE A 83 8.28 13.48 -9.93
N ALA A 84 9.52 13.03 -10.05
CA ALA A 84 10.11 12.57 -11.30
C ALA A 84 11.01 11.36 -11.01
N CYS A 85 11.03 10.39 -11.93
CA CYS A 85 11.90 9.23 -11.79
C CYS A 85 13.37 9.64 -11.64
N GLY A 86 14.02 9.14 -10.60
CA GLY A 86 15.43 9.44 -10.31
C GLY A 86 15.69 10.79 -9.65
N ALA A 87 14.65 11.56 -9.34
CA ALA A 87 14.76 12.82 -8.64
C ALA A 87 13.82 12.88 -7.43
N SER A 88 14.22 13.62 -6.40
CA SER A 88 13.39 13.92 -5.24
C SER A 88 13.22 15.43 -5.13
N PRO A 89 12.04 15.94 -4.74
CA PRO A 89 11.84 17.36 -4.51
C PRO A 89 12.83 17.91 -3.47
N ALA A 90 13.28 19.15 -3.67
CA ALA A 90 14.19 19.83 -2.74
C ALA A 90 13.55 20.07 -1.37
N THR A 91 12.23 20.21 -1.34
CA THR A 91 11.44 20.39 -0.11
C THR A 91 10.51 19.20 0.11
N PRO A 92 10.20 18.86 1.38
CA PRO A 92 9.23 17.80 1.65
C PRO A 92 7.86 18.09 1.02
N VAL A 93 7.26 17.07 0.39
CA VAL A 93 5.92 17.16 -0.19
C VAL A 93 4.90 16.95 0.93
N TYR A 94 3.93 17.85 1.02
CA TYR A 94 2.84 17.72 1.98
C TYR A 94 1.81 16.70 1.47
N LEU A 95 1.54 15.68 2.29
CA LEU A 95 0.50 14.69 2.04
C LEU A 95 -0.77 15.13 2.78
N ASP A 96 -1.82 15.42 2.06
CA ASP A 96 -3.09 15.81 2.66
C ASP A 96 -3.92 14.61 3.16
N ASN A 97 -5.01 14.90 3.87
CA ASN A 97 -5.89 13.85 4.39
C ASN A 97 -6.59 13.04 3.29
N THR A 98 -6.75 13.62 2.09
CA THR A 98 -7.36 12.91 0.94
C THR A 98 -6.41 11.84 0.44
N TYR A 99 -5.14 12.19 0.26
CA TYR A 99 -4.08 11.23 -0.10
C TYR A 99 -3.97 10.10 0.93
N LEU A 100 -3.90 10.44 2.22
CA LEU A 100 -3.75 9.44 3.28
C LEU A 100 -4.95 8.50 3.39
N ARG A 101 -6.16 9.01 3.18
CA ARG A 101 -7.38 8.17 3.19
C ARG A 101 -7.39 7.21 2.00
N ALA A 102 -7.12 7.71 0.80
CA ALA A 102 -7.06 6.88 -0.42
C ALA A 102 -5.96 5.83 -0.30
N GLY A 103 -4.77 6.22 0.17
CA GLY A 103 -3.65 5.32 0.41
C GLY A 103 -3.97 4.24 1.44
N GLY A 104 -4.65 4.58 2.52
CA GLY A 104 -5.07 3.61 3.54
C GLY A 104 -5.99 2.53 2.99
N LEU A 105 -7.00 2.91 2.20
CA LEU A 105 -7.89 1.95 1.55
C LEU A 105 -7.15 1.04 0.56
N LEU A 106 -6.20 1.61 -0.18
CA LEU A 106 -5.38 0.82 -1.10
C LEU A 106 -4.46 -0.16 -0.35
N VAL A 107 -3.82 0.26 0.74
CA VAL A 107 -3.00 -0.62 1.61
C VAL A 107 -3.83 -1.78 2.13
N GLU A 108 -5.02 -1.53 2.68
CA GLU A 108 -5.94 -2.57 3.14
C GLU A 108 -6.21 -3.60 2.03
N GLN A 109 -6.62 -3.13 0.85
CA GLN A 109 -6.92 -4.01 -0.28
C GLN A 109 -5.68 -4.80 -0.76
N GLN A 110 -4.51 -4.17 -0.83
CA GLN A 110 -3.29 -4.85 -1.28
C GLN A 110 -2.80 -5.90 -0.28
N LEU A 111 -2.95 -5.68 1.02
CA LEU A 111 -2.66 -6.68 2.05
C LEU A 111 -3.60 -7.88 1.94
N ALA A 112 -4.90 -7.65 1.74
CA ALA A 112 -5.87 -8.74 1.51
C ALA A 112 -5.54 -9.55 0.25
N LYS A 113 -5.19 -8.88 -0.86
CA LYS A 113 -4.73 -9.53 -2.10
C LYS A 113 -3.48 -10.36 -1.88
N ALA A 114 -2.49 -9.81 -1.18
CA ALA A 114 -1.24 -10.51 -0.88
C ALA A 114 -1.51 -11.80 -0.10
N GLY A 115 -2.35 -11.73 0.92
CA GLY A 115 -2.77 -12.91 1.70
C GLY A 115 -3.46 -13.98 0.83
N ALA A 116 -4.40 -13.57 -0.03
CA ALA A 116 -5.10 -14.48 -0.94
C ALA A 116 -4.14 -15.16 -1.95
N ARG A 117 -3.19 -14.41 -2.50
CA ARG A 117 -2.19 -14.89 -3.46
C ARG A 117 -1.18 -15.83 -2.81
N ILE A 118 -0.69 -15.50 -1.62
CA ILE A 118 0.20 -16.37 -0.84
C ILE A 118 -0.49 -17.70 -0.54
N ALA A 119 -1.75 -17.67 -0.10
CA ALA A 119 -2.51 -18.89 0.17
C ALA A 119 -2.67 -19.76 -1.09
N ALA A 120 -2.92 -19.15 -2.26
CA ALA A 120 -3.03 -19.88 -3.53
C ALA A 120 -1.70 -20.58 -3.89
N VAL A 121 -0.58 -19.86 -3.79
CA VAL A 121 0.77 -20.40 -4.10
C VAL A 121 1.13 -21.55 -3.16
N ILE A 122 0.88 -21.40 -1.86
CA ILE A 122 1.16 -22.45 -0.88
C ILE A 122 0.30 -23.69 -1.14
N ASN A 123 -1.01 -23.51 -1.37
CA ASN A 123 -1.92 -24.63 -1.65
C ASN A 123 -1.53 -25.37 -2.94
N GLN A 124 -1.11 -24.64 -3.97
CA GLN A 124 -0.62 -25.25 -5.21
C GLN A 124 0.67 -26.04 -5.03
N ALA A 125 1.56 -25.59 -4.14
CA ALA A 125 2.83 -26.24 -3.88
C ALA A 125 2.71 -27.50 -2.99
N LEU A 126 1.61 -27.62 -2.23
CA LEU A 126 1.35 -28.72 -1.31
C LEU A 126 0.45 -29.83 -1.91
N ASN A 127 -0.16 -29.61 -3.07
CA ASN A 127 -0.97 -30.58 -3.82
C ASN A 127 -0.21 -31.16 -5.00
#